data_d51c205899aeac653dfd3226a536ca4f
#
_entry.id   d51c205899aeac653dfd3226a536ca4f
#
_cell.length_a   1.000
_cell.length_b   1.000
_cell.length_c   1.000
_cell.angle_alpha   90.00
_cell.angle_beta   90.00
_cell.angle_gamma   90.00
#
_symmetry.space_group_name_H-M   'P 1'
#
loop_
_entity.id
_entity.type
_entity.pdbx_description
1 polymer ?
#
loop_
_entity_poly.entity_id
_entity_poly.type
_entity_poly.pdbx_seq_one_letter_code
_entity_poly.pdbx_strand_id
1 'polypeptide(L)'
;MRQPTLKKLISMFRKKPAVDDRPFWQLPLLSALPLVFTSILLVLACWLVAPSALALPLPSTSTVGALFSFAGDRPANLGVTEGKFAPCPSTPNCVSSQSQDPVHAIAPLRYTTAPEVAFDTLKAMLQGQPRVSLLTTTADYIRAEFTSSIMGFVDDVEFYLDRAVDRIQVRSASRLGESDLGVNRKRIEAIRATLEP
;
A
#
# COMPACT_ATOMS: atom_id res chain seq x y z
N MET A 1 -39.06 -3.59 -49.44
CA MET A 1 -38.17 -4.51 -48.72
C MET A 1 -39.00 -5.44 -47.84
N ARG A 2 -39.05 -6.76 -48.16
CA ARG A 2 -39.87 -7.73 -47.42
C ARG A 2 -39.06 -8.32 -46.29
N GLN A 3 -39.52 -8.16 -45.06
CA GLN A 3 -38.91 -8.75 -43.89
C GLN A 3 -39.08 -10.29 -43.91
N PRO A 4 -38.06 -11.09 -43.52
CA PRO A 4 -38.19 -12.54 -43.43
C PRO A 4 -39.07 -12.92 -42.25
N THR A 5 -40.03 -13.82 -42.51
CA THR A 5 -40.99 -14.28 -41.51
C THR A 5 -40.34 -15.09 -40.42
N LEU A 6 -40.82 -14.93 -39.18
CA LEU A 6 -40.35 -15.55 -37.95
C LEU A 6 -40.12 -17.08 -38.04
N LYS A 7 -40.87 -17.78 -38.88
CA LYS A 7 -40.72 -19.23 -39.15
C LYS A 7 -39.38 -19.60 -39.77
N LYS A 8 -38.72 -18.70 -40.53
CA LYS A 8 -37.43 -18.95 -41.17
C LYS A 8 -36.28 -18.79 -40.19
N LEU A 9 -36.43 -17.96 -39.16
CA LEU A 9 -35.46 -17.77 -38.12
C LEU A 9 -35.38 -18.98 -37.18
N ILE A 10 -36.51 -19.59 -36.84
CA ILE A 10 -36.62 -20.74 -35.93
C ILE A 10 -35.99 -22.02 -36.54
N SER A 11 -36.03 -22.17 -37.89
CA SER A 11 -35.42 -23.32 -38.53
C SER A 11 -33.89 -23.32 -38.55
N MET A 12 -33.25 -22.16 -38.37
CA MET A 12 -31.79 -22.07 -38.36
C MET A 12 -31.18 -22.52 -37.03
N PHE A 13 -31.95 -22.50 -35.92
CA PHE A 13 -31.46 -22.90 -34.61
C PHE A 13 -31.67 -24.39 -34.26
N ARG A 14 -32.25 -25.18 -35.18
CA ARG A 14 -32.58 -26.61 -34.93
C ARG A 14 -31.56 -27.62 -35.52
N LYS A 15 -30.35 -27.22 -35.84
CA LYS A 15 -29.28 -28.19 -36.13
C LYS A 15 -28.55 -28.50 -34.83
N LYS A 16 -28.92 -29.63 -34.20
CA LYS A 16 -28.10 -30.23 -33.15
C LYS A 16 -26.75 -30.61 -33.76
N PRO A 17 -25.63 -30.30 -33.09
CA PRO A 17 -24.34 -30.86 -33.47
C PRO A 17 -24.42 -32.38 -33.40
N ALA A 18 -23.86 -33.07 -34.40
CA ALA A 18 -23.72 -34.52 -34.36
C ALA A 18 -22.82 -34.88 -33.18
N VAL A 19 -23.33 -35.64 -32.23
CA VAL A 19 -22.58 -36.24 -31.15
C VAL A 19 -21.80 -37.38 -31.76
N ASP A 20 -20.47 -37.36 -31.67
CA ASP A 20 -19.59 -38.44 -32.10
C ASP A 20 -19.65 -39.55 -31.00
N ASP A 21 -20.43 -40.58 -31.24
CA ASP A 21 -20.67 -41.69 -30.29
C ASP A 21 -19.49 -42.72 -30.23
N ARG A 22 -18.30 -42.34 -30.70
CA ARG A 22 -17.14 -43.23 -30.60
C ARG A 22 -16.66 -43.36 -29.17
N PRO A 23 -16.49 -44.58 -28.66
CA PRO A 23 -16.04 -44.79 -27.30
C PRO A 23 -14.61 -44.26 -27.12
N PHE A 24 -14.36 -43.60 -26.02
CA PHE A 24 -13.12 -42.91 -25.61
C PHE A 24 -11.82 -43.69 -25.87
N TRP A 25 -11.85 -45.01 -25.84
CA TRP A 25 -10.68 -45.86 -26.05
C TRP A 25 -10.27 -46.06 -27.54
N GLN A 26 -11.02 -45.52 -28.49
CA GLN A 26 -10.70 -45.55 -29.92
C GLN A 26 -9.98 -44.28 -30.44
N LEU A 27 -9.67 -43.33 -29.58
CA LEU A 27 -8.85 -42.18 -29.97
C LEU A 27 -7.38 -42.59 -30.12
N PRO A 28 -6.67 -42.17 -31.19
CA PRO A 28 -5.28 -42.57 -31.43
C PRO A 28 -4.32 -41.75 -30.56
N LEU A 29 -4.33 -41.99 -29.24
CA LEU A 29 -3.45 -41.32 -28.27
C LEU A 29 -2.09 -42.04 -28.07
N LEU A 30 -1.90 -43.18 -28.70
CA LEU A 30 -0.70 -44.02 -28.48
C LEU A 30 0.54 -43.68 -29.35
N SER A 31 0.43 -42.80 -30.35
CA SER A 31 1.56 -42.45 -31.21
C SER A 31 2.37 -41.21 -30.73
N ALA A 32 1.85 -40.44 -29.79
CA ALA A 32 2.53 -39.23 -29.30
C ALA A 32 3.30 -39.42 -27.97
N LEU A 33 3.15 -40.56 -27.28
CA LEU A 33 3.81 -40.80 -25.99
C LEU A 33 5.36 -40.72 -26.04
N PRO A 34 6.08 -41.24 -27.05
CA PRO A 34 7.56 -41.21 -27.02
C PRO A 34 8.12 -39.79 -27.17
N LEU A 35 7.44 -38.90 -27.88
CA LEU A 35 7.90 -37.51 -28.06
C LEU A 35 7.72 -36.66 -26.83
N VAL A 36 6.67 -36.91 -26.03
CA VAL A 36 6.41 -36.19 -24.79
C VAL A 36 7.42 -36.59 -23.71
N PHE A 37 7.75 -37.91 -23.60
CA PHE A 37 8.74 -38.36 -22.63
C PHE A 37 10.16 -37.88 -22.95
N THR A 38 10.55 -37.78 -24.21
CA THR A 38 11.88 -37.26 -24.60
C THR A 38 12.00 -35.75 -24.33
N SER A 39 10.94 -34.99 -24.52
CA SER A 39 10.94 -33.56 -24.20
C SER A 39 10.97 -33.27 -22.68
N ILE A 40 10.28 -34.05 -21.86
CA ILE A 40 10.33 -33.93 -20.40
C ILE A 40 11.74 -34.31 -19.87
N LEU A 41 12.37 -35.35 -20.38
CA LEU A 41 13.73 -35.73 -20.00
C LEU A 41 14.76 -34.67 -20.37
N LEU A 42 14.64 -34.02 -21.52
CA LEU A 42 15.52 -32.94 -21.95
C LEU A 42 15.36 -31.69 -21.07
N VAL A 43 14.13 -31.35 -20.67
CA VAL A 43 13.88 -30.23 -19.75
C VAL A 43 14.44 -30.51 -18.37
N LEU A 44 14.28 -31.75 -17.85
CA LEU A 44 14.86 -32.13 -16.54
C LEU A 44 16.38 -32.17 -16.57
N ALA A 45 17.01 -32.63 -17.68
CA ALA A 45 18.45 -32.59 -17.81
C ALA A 45 19.02 -31.17 -17.88
N CYS A 46 18.29 -30.24 -18.48
CA CYS A 46 18.67 -28.82 -18.52
C CYS A 46 18.64 -28.16 -17.11
N TRP A 47 17.77 -28.63 -16.21
CA TRP A 47 17.71 -28.15 -14.83
C TRP A 47 18.86 -28.70 -13.96
N LEU A 48 19.41 -29.88 -14.28
CA LEU A 48 20.50 -30.48 -13.52
C LEU A 48 21.90 -29.94 -13.92
N VAL A 49 22.00 -29.25 -15.06
CA VAL A 49 23.27 -28.68 -15.57
C VAL A 49 23.25 -27.14 -15.53
N ALA A 50 22.28 -26.53 -14.86
CA ALA A 50 22.31 -25.10 -14.65
C ALA A 50 23.58 -24.76 -13.84
N PRO A 51 24.57 -24.04 -14.43
CA PRO A 51 25.70 -23.57 -13.65
C PRO A 51 25.09 -22.67 -12.53
N SER A 52 25.58 -22.84 -11.31
CA SER A 52 25.30 -21.93 -10.21
C SER A 52 25.69 -20.54 -10.71
N ALA A 53 24.74 -19.84 -11.31
CA ALA A 53 24.92 -18.43 -11.64
C ALA A 53 25.18 -17.78 -10.28
N LEU A 54 26.42 -17.30 -10.05
CA LEU A 54 26.69 -16.36 -8.99
C LEU A 54 25.61 -15.29 -9.12
N ALA A 55 24.65 -15.29 -8.20
CA ALA A 55 23.68 -14.22 -8.08
C ALA A 55 24.49 -12.97 -7.71
N LEU A 56 24.90 -12.25 -8.75
CA LEU A 56 25.34 -10.88 -8.54
C LEU A 56 24.17 -10.19 -7.82
N PRO A 57 24.43 -9.55 -6.67
CA PRO A 57 23.39 -8.79 -6.01
C PRO A 57 22.85 -7.81 -7.07
N LEU A 58 21.58 -7.98 -7.45
CA LEU A 58 20.89 -6.98 -8.24
C LEU A 58 21.07 -5.67 -7.48
N PRO A 59 21.53 -4.60 -8.15
CA PRO A 59 21.56 -3.31 -7.50
C PRO A 59 20.15 -3.08 -6.98
N SER A 60 20.04 -2.92 -5.67
CA SER A 60 18.80 -2.52 -5.00
C SER A 60 18.21 -1.41 -5.87
N THR A 61 16.98 -1.58 -6.29
CA THR A 61 16.25 -0.55 -7.05
C THR A 61 16.44 0.74 -6.28
N SER A 62 17.30 1.58 -6.82
CA SER A 62 17.53 2.92 -6.27
C SER A 62 16.17 3.55 -6.19
N THR A 63 15.67 3.70 -4.98
CA THR A 63 14.54 4.55 -4.69
C THR A 63 14.83 5.83 -5.47
N VAL A 64 13.97 6.20 -6.43
CA VAL A 64 14.09 7.49 -7.12
C VAL A 64 14.00 8.51 -6.01
N GLY A 65 15.16 8.92 -5.52
CA GLY A 65 15.28 9.95 -4.51
C GLY A 65 14.66 11.21 -5.05
N ALA A 66 14.15 12.05 -4.18
CA ALA A 66 13.70 13.38 -4.58
C ALA A 66 14.83 14.05 -5.38
N LEU A 67 14.48 14.80 -6.42
CA LEU A 67 15.44 15.51 -7.27
C LEU A 67 16.31 16.47 -6.47
N PHE A 68 15.80 16.93 -5.31
CA PHE A 68 16.49 17.78 -4.33
C PHE A 68 16.27 17.16 -2.94
N SER A 69 17.14 17.46 -1.98
CA SER A 69 17.00 16.97 -0.60
C SER A 69 17.01 18.15 0.37
N PHE A 70 15.84 18.59 0.77
CA PHE A 70 15.64 19.61 1.81
C PHE A 70 15.05 18.93 3.06
N ALA A 71 15.79 17.99 3.63
CA ALA A 71 15.29 17.17 4.74
C ALA A 71 15.14 17.96 6.05
N GLY A 72 15.98 18.96 6.29
CA GLY A 72 16.07 19.62 7.59
C GLY A 72 16.59 18.70 8.69
N ASP A 73 16.91 19.27 9.86
CA ASP A 73 17.36 18.51 11.01
C ASP A 73 16.20 17.80 11.70
N ARG A 74 16.49 16.59 12.22
CA ARG A 74 15.51 15.84 13.00
C ARG A 74 15.27 16.53 14.35
N PRO A 75 14.00 16.88 14.67
CA PRO A 75 13.69 17.43 15.98
C PRO A 75 14.02 16.45 17.10
N ALA A 76 14.66 16.94 18.17
CA ALA A 76 15.03 16.13 19.33
C ALA A 76 13.91 16.00 20.37
N ASN A 77 12.87 16.81 20.26
CA ASN A 77 11.77 16.94 21.23
C ASN A 77 10.49 16.21 20.80
N LEU A 78 10.59 15.20 19.92
CA LEU A 78 9.46 14.39 19.52
C LEU A 78 9.25 13.23 20.49
N GLY A 79 8.01 12.77 20.55
CA GLY A 79 7.57 11.72 21.46
C GLY A 79 6.40 12.15 22.32
N VAL A 80 6.01 11.26 23.22
CA VAL A 80 4.90 11.49 24.15
C VAL A 80 5.44 11.60 25.56
N THR A 81 5.13 12.71 26.22
CA THR A 81 5.43 12.93 27.64
C THR A 81 4.11 13.21 28.37
N GLU A 82 3.78 12.41 29.38
CA GLU A 82 2.53 12.52 30.14
C GLU A 82 1.28 12.53 29.21
N GLY A 83 1.28 11.68 28.18
CA GLY A 83 0.17 11.58 27.21
C GLY A 83 0.10 12.72 26.18
N LYS A 84 1.11 13.57 26.09
CA LYS A 84 1.12 14.74 25.21
C LYS A 84 2.32 14.78 24.28
N PHE A 85 2.06 15.23 23.04
CA PHE A 85 3.11 15.62 22.09
C PHE A 85 3.70 16.98 22.44
N ALA A 86 4.86 17.26 21.86
CA ALA A 86 5.38 18.63 21.83
C ALA A 86 4.36 19.56 21.13
N PRO A 87 4.16 20.80 21.61
CA PRO A 87 3.24 21.74 20.96
C PRO A 87 3.68 22.07 19.53
N CYS A 88 2.74 22.50 18.70
CA CYS A 88 3.07 23.09 17.42
C CYS A 88 3.82 24.41 17.61
N PRO A 89 4.77 24.77 16.71
CA PRO A 89 5.34 26.11 16.66
C PRO A 89 4.24 27.13 16.28
N SER A 90 4.56 28.42 16.36
CA SER A 90 3.63 29.49 15.96
C SER A 90 3.38 29.55 14.44
N THR A 91 4.20 28.88 13.64
CA THR A 91 4.08 28.83 12.18
C THR A 91 3.02 27.81 11.74
N PRO A 92 2.18 28.08 10.71
CA PRO A 92 1.04 27.24 10.32
C PRO A 92 1.43 25.95 9.58
N ASN A 93 2.66 25.47 9.72
CA ASN A 93 3.18 24.25 9.09
C ASN A 93 3.10 23.00 10.00
N CYS A 94 2.22 23.05 11.01
CA CYS A 94 1.99 21.97 11.96
C CYS A 94 0.51 21.83 12.30
N VAL A 95 0.04 20.59 12.45
CA VAL A 95 -1.26 20.28 13.03
C VAL A 95 -1.11 19.28 14.17
N SER A 96 -1.96 19.40 15.20
CA SER A 96 -2.00 18.47 16.33
C SER A 96 -3.43 18.29 16.84
N SER A 97 -3.80 17.06 17.15
CA SER A 97 -5.09 16.77 17.78
C SER A 97 -5.18 17.23 19.24
N GLN A 98 -4.06 17.62 19.82
CA GLN A 98 -3.99 18.14 21.18
C GLN A 98 -3.87 19.67 21.22
N SER A 99 -3.85 20.33 20.05
CA SER A 99 -3.85 21.80 19.98
C SER A 99 -5.26 22.37 20.15
N GLN A 100 -5.35 23.47 20.89
CA GLN A 100 -6.58 24.26 21.01
C GLN A 100 -6.58 25.47 20.06
N ASP A 101 -5.45 25.81 19.47
CA ASP A 101 -5.35 26.86 18.47
C ASP A 101 -6.03 26.39 17.16
N PRO A 102 -7.03 27.12 16.64
CA PRO A 102 -7.75 26.78 15.41
C PRO A 102 -6.85 26.56 14.18
N VAL A 103 -5.70 27.24 14.11
CA VAL A 103 -4.73 27.08 13.02
C VAL A 103 -4.10 25.69 13.04
N HIS A 104 -3.81 25.19 14.23
CA HIS A 104 -3.11 23.92 14.45
C HIS A 104 -4.05 22.76 14.80
N ALA A 105 -5.25 23.06 15.26
CA ALA A 105 -6.20 22.03 15.71
C ALA A 105 -6.64 21.12 14.57
N ILE A 106 -6.63 19.82 14.82
CA ILE A 106 -7.20 18.78 13.97
C ILE A 106 -7.86 17.73 14.86
N ALA A 107 -8.88 17.04 14.39
CA ALA A 107 -9.48 15.96 15.19
C ALA A 107 -8.51 14.77 15.36
N PRO A 108 -8.51 14.04 16.49
CA PRO A 108 -7.83 12.76 16.62
C PRO A 108 -8.47 11.70 15.70
N LEU A 109 -7.76 10.61 15.37
CA LEU A 109 -8.35 9.50 14.63
C LEU A 109 -9.23 8.66 15.56
N ARG A 110 -10.36 8.21 15.02
CA ARG A 110 -11.29 7.30 15.68
C ARG A 110 -11.06 5.88 15.20
N TYR A 111 -11.50 4.92 15.99
CA TYR A 111 -11.55 3.52 15.60
C TYR A 111 -12.77 2.84 16.21
N THR A 112 -13.19 1.73 15.61
CA THR A 112 -14.34 0.93 16.04
C THR A 112 -13.95 -0.49 16.41
N THR A 113 -12.69 -0.87 16.17
CA THR A 113 -12.10 -2.17 16.52
C THR A 113 -11.39 -2.10 17.86
N ALA A 114 -10.79 -3.21 18.31
CA ALA A 114 -9.90 -3.17 19.47
C ALA A 114 -8.73 -2.18 19.23
N PRO A 115 -8.29 -1.43 20.25
CA PRO A 115 -7.26 -0.40 20.13
C PRO A 115 -5.99 -0.90 19.45
N GLU A 116 -5.52 -2.09 19.80
CA GLU A 116 -4.31 -2.71 19.25
C GLU A 116 -4.49 -3.03 17.76
N VAL A 117 -5.66 -3.55 17.37
CA VAL A 117 -5.98 -3.86 15.96
C VAL A 117 -6.00 -2.58 15.12
N ALA A 118 -6.62 -1.52 15.62
CA ALA A 118 -6.66 -0.23 14.94
C ALA A 118 -5.25 0.35 14.75
N PHE A 119 -4.42 0.27 15.79
CA PHE A 119 -3.06 0.78 15.77
C PHE A 119 -2.13 -0.02 14.85
N ASP A 120 -2.26 -1.35 14.85
CA ASP A 120 -1.53 -2.21 13.91
C ASP A 120 -1.99 -2.00 12.46
N THR A 121 -3.28 -1.74 12.23
CA THR A 121 -3.81 -1.36 10.92
C THR A 121 -3.20 -0.04 10.43
N LEU A 122 -3.16 0.97 11.29
CA LEU A 122 -2.49 2.25 10.98
C LEU A 122 -1.02 2.02 10.63
N LYS A 123 -0.30 1.25 11.43
CA LYS A 123 1.11 0.91 11.19
C LYS A 123 1.32 0.24 9.83
N ALA A 124 0.53 -0.79 9.52
CA ALA A 124 0.61 -1.49 8.24
C ALA A 124 0.33 -0.56 7.06
N MET A 125 -0.68 0.30 7.19
CA MET A 125 -1.01 1.30 6.18
C MET A 125 0.15 2.28 5.93
N LEU A 126 0.79 2.78 6.99
CA LEU A 126 1.94 3.68 6.89
C LEU A 126 3.15 2.99 6.23
N GLN A 127 3.41 1.73 6.57
CA GLN A 127 4.49 0.94 5.97
C GLN A 127 4.31 0.70 4.47
N GLY A 128 3.08 0.62 4.00
CA GLY A 128 2.74 0.45 2.59
C GLY A 128 2.83 1.72 1.75
N GLN A 129 3.00 2.90 2.36
CA GLN A 129 3.05 4.16 1.61
C GLN A 129 4.46 4.45 1.07
N PRO A 130 4.57 4.90 -0.19
CA PRO A 130 5.85 5.32 -0.76
C PRO A 130 6.38 6.56 -0.02
N ARG A 131 7.68 6.64 0.15
CA ARG A 131 8.39 7.76 0.81
C ARG A 131 7.97 8.03 2.26
N VAL A 132 7.49 6.99 2.93
CA VAL A 132 7.22 6.98 4.37
C VAL A 132 8.22 6.06 5.04
N SER A 133 8.87 6.56 6.08
CA SER A 133 9.82 5.79 6.90
C SER A 133 9.36 5.77 8.35
N LEU A 134 9.09 4.59 8.90
CA LEU A 134 8.82 4.45 10.32
C LEU A 134 10.14 4.46 11.10
N LEU A 135 10.31 5.41 12.01
CA LEU A 135 11.53 5.57 12.80
C LEU A 135 11.42 4.93 14.18
N THR A 136 10.28 5.07 14.80
CA THR A 136 9.99 4.51 16.11
C THR A 136 8.61 3.86 16.06
N THR A 137 8.53 2.67 16.64
CA THR A 137 7.26 1.95 16.78
C THR A 137 7.26 1.23 18.11
N THR A 138 6.32 1.59 18.98
CA THR A 138 6.03 0.90 20.24
C THR A 138 4.60 0.37 20.23
N ALA A 139 4.13 -0.17 21.35
CA ALA A 139 2.76 -0.65 21.48
C ALA A 139 1.70 0.48 21.42
N ASP A 140 2.10 1.73 21.61
CA ASP A 140 1.21 2.89 21.71
C ASP A 140 1.72 4.15 21.00
N TYR A 141 2.91 4.10 20.38
CA TYR A 141 3.49 5.25 19.71
C TYR A 141 4.16 4.88 18.38
N ILE A 142 3.86 5.65 17.33
CA ILE A 142 4.53 5.59 16.03
C ILE A 142 5.07 6.97 15.69
N ARG A 143 6.34 7.03 15.28
CA ARG A 143 6.96 8.18 14.61
C ARG A 143 7.31 7.81 13.18
N ALA A 144 6.85 8.61 12.24
CA ALA A 144 7.11 8.44 10.81
C ALA A 144 7.66 9.72 10.18
N GLU A 145 8.52 9.57 9.20
CA GLU A 145 8.97 10.64 8.30
C GLU A 145 8.24 10.49 6.96
N PHE A 146 7.67 11.60 6.49
CA PHE A 146 7.04 11.70 5.16
C PHE A 146 7.88 12.61 4.29
N THR A 147 8.38 12.07 3.17
CA THR A 147 9.27 12.81 2.27
C THR A 147 8.50 13.24 1.01
N SER A 148 8.55 14.52 0.66
CA SER A 148 7.94 15.01 -0.56
C SER A 148 8.65 14.51 -1.81
N SER A 149 7.90 14.28 -2.90
CA SER A 149 8.41 13.61 -4.10
C SER A 149 9.40 14.44 -4.92
N ILE A 150 9.27 15.76 -4.91
CA ILE A 150 10.05 16.65 -5.78
C ILE A 150 11.19 17.28 -5.00
N MET A 151 10.88 17.97 -3.91
CA MET A 151 11.85 18.78 -3.19
C MET A 151 12.53 18.03 -2.03
N GLY A 152 12.07 16.83 -1.68
CA GLY A 152 12.63 16.07 -0.56
C GLY A 152 12.42 16.72 0.82
N PHE A 153 11.43 17.61 0.97
CA PHE A 153 11.02 18.09 2.29
C PHE A 153 10.56 16.94 3.15
N VAL A 154 10.92 16.99 4.43
CA VAL A 154 10.53 15.96 5.38
C VAL A 154 9.62 16.56 6.44
N ASP A 155 8.50 15.87 6.64
CA ASP A 155 7.56 16.15 7.73
C ASP A 155 7.66 15.02 8.75
N ASP A 156 7.74 15.38 10.03
CA ASP A 156 7.64 14.44 11.15
C ASP A 156 6.16 14.26 11.52
N VAL A 157 5.74 13.00 11.54
CA VAL A 157 4.37 12.63 11.88
C VAL A 157 4.38 11.66 13.04
N GLU A 158 3.59 11.96 14.06
CA GLU A 158 3.49 11.22 15.30
C GLU A 158 2.08 10.74 15.53
N PHE A 159 1.95 9.50 15.99
CA PHE A 159 0.67 8.89 16.38
C PHE A 159 0.81 8.30 17.77
N TYR A 160 -0.16 8.56 18.63
CA TYR A 160 -0.20 8.03 19.99
C TYR A 160 -1.56 7.39 20.27
N LEU A 161 -1.54 6.11 20.62
CA LEU A 161 -2.75 5.38 21.03
C LEU A 161 -3.12 5.75 22.47
N ASP A 162 -4.01 6.71 22.58
CA ASP A 162 -4.53 7.21 23.85
C ASP A 162 -5.72 6.36 24.28
N ARG A 163 -5.45 5.36 25.11
CA ARG A 163 -6.45 4.43 25.64
C ARG A 163 -7.41 5.07 26.64
N ALA A 164 -7.03 6.21 27.24
CA ALA A 164 -7.87 6.88 28.22
C ALA A 164 -9.11 7.53 27.59
N VAL A 165 -8.99 7.91 26.31
CA VAL A 165 -10.07 8.57 25.55
C VAL A 165 -10.50 7.80 24.31
N ASP A 166 -9.99 6.57 24.10
CA ASP A 166 -10.26 5.70 22.95
C ASP A 166 -10.03 6.42 21.61
N ARG A 167 -8.87 7.02 21.43
CA ARG A 167 -8.47 7.74 20.22
C ARG A 167 -7.00 7.50 19.89
N ILE A 168 -6.67 7.68 18.63
CA ILE A 168 -5.27 7.85 18.23
C ILE A 168 -5.03 9.35 18.07
N GLN A 169 -4.25 9.91 18.99
CA GLN A 169 -3.77 11.28 18.90
C GLN A 169 -2.78 11.41 17.74
N VAL A 170 -2.76 12.56 17.09
CA VAL A 170 -1.89 12.81 15.92
C VAL A 170 -1.21 14.17 16.02
N ARG A 171 0.04 14.21 15.51
CA ARG A 171 0.77 15.44 15.24
C ARG A 171 1.50 15.29 13.92
N SER A 172 1.46 16.31 13.07
CA SER A 172 2.16 16.33 11.79
C SER A 172 2.75 17.72 11.57
N ALA A 173 4.07 17.80 11.41
CA ALA A 173 4.79 19.06 11.32
C ALA A 173 5.92 19.00 10.29
N SER A 174 6.07 20.05 9.49
CA SER A 174 7.18 20.21 8.59
C SER A 174 8.44 20.68 9.34
N ARG A 175 9.60 20.15 8.96
CA ARG A 175 10.88 20.55 9.55
C ARG A 175 11.34 21.93 9.06
N LEU A 176 10.99 22.28 7.85
CA LEU A 176 11.43 23.51 7.18
C LEU A 176 10.23 24.30 6.69
N GLY A 177 10.44 25.61 6.59
CA GLY A 177 9.47 26.56 6.06
C GLY A 177 8.45 27.03 7.13
N GLU A 178 7.86 28.18 6.84
CA GLU A 178 6.83 28.77 7.70
C GLU A 178 5.43 28.26 7.37
N SER A 179 5.20 27.84 6.13
CA SER A 179 3.92 27.30 5.65
C SER A 179 4.12 26.05 4.83
N ASP A 180 3.26 25.06 5.07
CA ASP A 180 3.20 23.79 4.34
C ASP A 180 2.08 23.74 3.28
N LEU A 181 1.39 24.84 3.02
CA LEU A 181 0.23 24.94 2.14
C LEU A 181 -0.89 23.94 2.51
N GLY A 182 -0.97 23.56 3.77
CA GLY A 182 -1.96 22.62 4.32
C GLY A 182 -1.65 21.15 4.06
N VAL A 183 -0.42 20.80 3.68
CA VAL A 183 -0.02 19.40 3.39
C VAL A 183 -0.15 18.53 4.64
N ASN A 184 0.27 18.99 5.81
CA ASN A 184 0.15 18.26 7.06
C ASN A 184 -1.31 17.95 7.39
N ARG A 185 -2.22 18.91 7.27
CA ARG A 185 -3.66 18.70 7.47
C ARG A 185 -4.23 17.70 6.46
N LYS A 186 -3.96 17.89 5.17
CA LYS A 186 -4.43 16.98 4.11
C LYS A 186 -3.95 15.56 4.32
N ARG A 187 -2.73 15.38 4.81
CA ARG A 187 -2.17 14.06 5.13
C ARG A 187 -3.00 13.36 6.21
N ILE A 188 -3.23 14.05 7.33
CA ILE A 188 -4.00 13.45 8.44
C ILE A 188 -5.44 13.15 8.01
N GLU A 189 -6.07 14.01 7.20
CA GLU A 189 -7.41 13.72 6.68
C GLU A 189 -7.43 12.55 5.71
N ALA A 190 -6.41 12.37 4.87
CA ALA A 190 -6.29 11.22 4.00
C ALA A 190 -6.10 9.90 4.80
N ILE A 191 -5.29 9.94 5.86
CA ILE A 191 -5.12 8.81 6.79
C ILE A 191 -6.45 8.51 7.47
N ARG A 192 -7.17 9.51 7.94
CA ARG A 192 -8.50 9.39 8.54
C ARG A 192 -9.47 8.70 7.61
N ALA A 193 -9.59 9.17 6.37
CA ALA A 193 -10.51 8.61 5.38
C ALA A 193 -10.24 7.13 5.06
N THR A 194 -9.01 6.66 5.29
CA THR A 194 -8.64 5.25 5.07
C THR A 194 -8.88 4.40 6.32
N LEU A 195 -8.68 4.97 7.51
CA LEU A 195 -8.81 4.25 8.78
C LEU A 195 -10.26 4.22 9.30
N GLU A 196 -11.03 5.27 8.99
CA GLU A 196 -12.43 5.47 9.41
C GLU A 196 -13.34 5.44 8.17
N PRO A 197 -13.54 4.30 7.49
CA PRO A 197 -14.36 4.19 6.27
C PRO A 197 -15.86 4.37 6.53
#